data_9c75dec2d4fa4566996de0f550656476
#
_entry.id   9c75dec2d4fa4566996de0f550656476
#
_cell.length_a   1.000
_cell.length_b   1.000
_cell.length_c   1.000
_cell.angle_alpha   90.00
_cell.angle_beta   90.00
_cell.angle_gamma   90.00
#
_symmetry.space_group_name_H-M   'P 1'
#
loop_
_entity.id
_entity.type
_entity.pdbx_description
1 polymer ?
#
loop_
_entity_poly.entity_id
_entity_poly.type
_entity_poly.pdbx_seq_one_letter_code
_entity_poly.pdbx_strand_id
1 'polypeptide(L)'
;LLARAKPTRTRIKDRVAAILARHELVAAYSYFVEHNPGNDQPYHNRYHTDCMILNCAAGAADMRLAPEETRILLLSAIFHDFGHSGGKYQDDHNIEVALEGLTAYCGSSESLRGYLTEAVELVKSTRFPYVTEPQTLSQKIIRDADQMQMYMPGWKKQIFTGMRKEIEIASGKELTLSDMIRIQLKFMAEVQWQTAWAQERAKNQWGGLMEKVKSLAVEG
;
A
#
# COMPACT_ATOMS: atom_id res chain seq x y z
N LEU A 1 24.51 20.31 2.83
CA LEU A 1 23.23 19.62 2.70
C LEU A 1 23.23 18.90 1.36
N LEU A 2 23.66 17.62 1.35
CA LEU A 2 23.61 16.77 0.17
C LEU A 2 22.15 16.49 -0.18
N ALA A 3 21.71 16.96 -1.34
CA ALA A 3 20.40 16.64 -1.89
C ALA A 3 20.25 15.12 -1.96
N ARG A 4 19.37 14.53 -1.15
CA ARG A 4 19.06 13.11 -1.22
C ARG A 4 18.49 12.82 -2.61
N ALA A 5 19.24 12.11 -3.44
CA ALA A 5 18.78 11.67 -4.75
C ALA A 5 17.44 10.92 -4.61
N LYS A 6 16.45 11.25 -5.47
CA LYS A 6 15.16 10.56 -5.48
C LYS A 6 15.39 9.05 -5.68
N PRO A 7 14.74 8.18 -4.91
CA PRO A 7 14.90 6.74 -5.07
C PRO A 7 14.44 6.30 -6.46
N THR A 8 15.27 5.52 -7.15
CA THR A 8 14.91 4.83 -8.40
C THR A 8 14.20 3.51 -8.08
N ARG A 9 13.53 2.87 -9.07
CA ARG A 9 12.93 1.53 -8.90
C ARG A 9 13.94 0.49 -8.39
N THR A 10 15.17 0.51 -8.84
CA THR A 10 16.24 -0.37 -8.36
C THR A 10 16.48 -0.16 -6.87
N ARG A 11 16.62 1.11 -6.43
CA ARG A 11 16.79 1.45 -5.00
C ARG A 11 15.58 1.05 -4.12
N ILE A 12 14.36 1.01 -4.68
CA ILE A 12 13.18 0.50 -3.94
C ILE A 12 13.37 -0.99 -3.67
N LYS A 13 13.67 -1.80 -4.68
CA LYS A 13 13.87 -3.24 -4.53
C LYS A 13 14.98 -3.59 -3.53
N ASP A 14 16.12 -2.89 -3.59
CA ASP A 14 17.25 -3.10 -2.67
C ASP A 14 16.84 -2.78 -1.22
N ARG A 15 16.09 -1.72 -1.01
CA ARG A 15 15.58 -1.34 0.32
C ARG A 15 14.55 -2.33 0.85
N VAL A 16 13.62 -2.78 0.01
CA VAL A 16 12.65 -3.82 0.36
C VAL A 16 13.39 -5.09 0.76
N ALA A 17 14.35 -5.56 -0.04
CA ALA A 17 15.13 -6.74 0.27
C ALA A 17 15.85 -6.62 1.63
N ALA A 18 16.45 -5.45 1.94
CA ALA A 18 17.11 -5.21 3.21
C ALA A 18 16.13 -5.22 4.41
N ILE A 19 14.92 -4.65 4.24
CA ILE A 19 13.87 -4.67 5.27
C ILE A 19 13.41 -6.11 5.50
N LEU A 20 13.09 -6.84 4.44
CA LEU A 20 12.62 -8.22 4.52
C LEU A 20 13.64 -9.15 5.17
N ALA A 21 14.93 -8.98 4.84
CA ALA A 21 16.01 -9.74 5.47
C ALA A 21 16.12 -9.46 6.98
N ARG A 22 16.04 -8.18 7.38
CA ARG A 22 16.08 -7.77 8.79
C ARG A 22 14.95 -8.37 9.62
N HIS A 23 13.76 -8.52 9.04
CA HIS A 23 12.56 -9.01 9.73
C HIS A 23 12.24 -10.48 9.42
N GLU A 24 13.16 -11.21 8.78
CA GLU A 24 13.03 -12.64 8.44
C GLU A 24 11.78 -12.96 7.61
N LEU A 25 11.43 -12.05 6.67
CA LEU A 25 10.24 -12.16 5.81
C LEU A 25 10.59 -12.43 4.33
N VAL A 26 11.85 -12.74 4.02
CA VAL A 26 12.28 -13.02 2.63
C VAL A 26 11.48 -14.16 2.02
N ALA A 27 11.26 -15.25 2.77
CA ALA A 27 10.49 -16.40 2.29
C ALA A 27 9.00 -16.05 2.05
N ALA A 28 8.40 -15.22 2.93
CA ALA A 28 7.02 -14.75 2.77
C ALA A 28 6.86 -13.93 1.49
N TYR A 29 7.79 -13.03 1.23
CA TYR A 29 7.77 -12.22 0.02
C TYR A 29 8.07 -13.03 -1.25
N SER A 30 8.95 -14.02 -1.19
CA SER A 30 9.19 -14.93 -2.31
C SER A 30 7.94 -15.72 -2.66
N TYR A 31 7.24 -16.25 -1.65
CA TYR A 31 5.95 -16.92 -1.84
C TYR A 31 4.92 -15.98 -2.47
N PHE A 32 4.79 -14.75 -1.96
CA PHE A 32 3.91 -13.74 -2.55
C PHE A 32 4.24 -13.50 -4.03
N VAL A 33 5.51 -13.30 -4.37
CA VAL A 33 5.92 -13.04 -5.77
C VAL A 33 5.61 -14.22 -6.68
N GLU A 34 5.75 -15.46 -6.20
CA GLU A 34 5.55 -16.66 -6.99
C GLU A 34 4.07 -17.03 -7.14
N HIS A 35 3.25 -16.80 -6.11
CA HIS A 35 1.89 -17.33 -6.04
C HIS A 35 0.80 -16.25 -6.16
N ASN A 36 1.12 -14.96 -6.10
CA ASN A 36 0.13 -13.91 -6.20
C ASN A 36 -0.37 -13.74 -7.64
N PRO A 37 -1.63 -14.07 -7.95
CA PRO A 37 -2.20 -13.85 -9.28
C PRO A 37 -2.40 -12.37 -9.63
N GLY A 38 -2.35 -11.48 -8.63
CA GLY A 38 -2.49 -10.03 -8.79
C GLY A 38 -1.20 -9.28 -9.14
N ASN A 39 -0.05 -9.96 -9.32
CA ASN A 39 1.25 -9.31 -9.52
C ASN A 39 1.31 -8.32 -10.70
N ASP A 40 0.52 -8.53 -11.74
CA ASP A 40 0.51 -7.75 -12.99
C ASP A 40 -0.73 -6.84 -13.10
N GLN A 41 -1.47 -6.64 -12.02
CA GLN A 41 -2.59 -5.69 -12.04
C GLN A 41 -2.10 -4.26 -12.34
N PRO A 42 -2.94 -3.42 -12.96
CA PRO A 42 -2.52 -2.08 -13.36
C PRO A 42 -2.02 -1.20 -12.20
N TYR A 43 -2.67 -1.26 -11.04
CA TYR A 43 -2.30 -0.51 -9.83
C TYR A 43 -1.94 -1.41 -8.64
N HIS A 44 -2.83 -2.35 -8.24
CA HIS A 44 -2.61 -3.27 -7.12
C HIS A 44 -1.66 -4.41 -7.53
N ASN A 45 -0.42 -4.04 -7.82
CA ASN A 45 0.63 -4.89 -8.35
C ASN A 45 1.83 -4.97 -7.39
N ARG A 46 2.81 -5.79 -7.74
CA ARG A 46 4.05 -5.93 -6.97
C ARG A 46 4.72 -4.60 -6.61
N TYR A 47 4.66 -3.58 -7.48
CA TYR A 47 5.27 -2.28 -7.18
C TYR A 47 4.51 -1.56 -6.06
N HIS A 48 3.18 -1.66 -6.02
CA HIS A 48 2.36 -1.14 -4.91
C HIS A 48 2.75 -1.83 -3.60
N THR A 49 2.84 -3.16 -3.59
CA THR A 49 3.30 -3.93 -2.41
C THR A 49 4.70 -3.53 -1.95
N ASP A 50 5.66 -3.34 -2.88
CA ASP A 50 7.00 -2.84 -2.55
C ASP A 50 6.94 -1.47 -1.85
N CYS A 51 6.10 -0.56 -2.33
CA CYS A 51 5.89 0.76 -1.73
C CYS A 51 5.23 0.65 -0.36
N MET A 52 4.25 -0.24 -0.22
CA MET A 52 3.55 -0.54 1.03
C MET A 52 4.53 -1.01 2.12
N ILE A 53 5.40 -1.97 1.81
CA ILE A 53 6.45 -2.46 2.72
C ILE A 53 7.37 -1.30 3.18
N LEU A 54 7.80 -0.44 2.26
CA LEU A 54 8.65 0.71 2.61
C LEU A 54 7.95 1.72 3.52
N ASN A 55 6.68 2.01 3.25
CA ASN A 55 5.91 2.95 4.05
C ASN A 55 5.59 2.37 5.43
N CYS A 56 5.19 1.09 5.53
CA CYS A 56 4.98 0.40 6.81
C CYS A 56 6.26 0.37 7.65
N ALA A 57 7.42 0.04 7.06
CA ALA A 57 8.69 0.06 7.77
C ALA A 57 9.07 1.47 8.26
N ALA A 58 8.80 2.50 7.47
CA ALA A 58 9.05 3.88 7.85
C ALA A 58 8.14 4.33 9.00
N GLY A 59 6.83 4.02 8.92
CA GLY A 59 5.87 4.32 9.97
C GLY A 59 6.17 3.58 11.27
N ALA A 60 6.49 2.28 11.18
CA ALA A 60 6.88 1.47 12.34
C ALA A 60 8.12 2.04 13.04
N ALA A 61 9.14 2.45 12.29
CA ALA A 61 10.37 3.03 12.84
C ALA A 61 10.11 4.39 13.50
N ASP A 62 9.36 5.28 12.86
CA ASP A 62 9.04 6.61 13.37
C ASP A 62 8.17 6.54 14.64
N MET A 63 7.18 5.67 14.62
CA MET A 63 6.25 5.44 15.73
C MET A 63 6.79 4.47 16.78
N ARG A 64 8.03 3.98 16.63
CA ARG A 64 8.75 3.10 17.57
C ARG A 64 7.99 1.82 17.90
N LEU A 65 7.40 1.19 16.87
CA LEU A 65 6.72 -0.10 17.03
C LEU A 65 7.73 -1.17 17.52
N ALA A 66 7.26 -2.08 18.38
CA ALA A 66 8.10 -3.19 18.82
C ALA A 66 8.53 -4.08 17.63
N PRO A 67 9.69 -4.77 17.72
CA PRO A 67 10.20 -5.58 16.61
C PRO A 67 9.20 -6.64 16.12
N GLU A 68 8.49 -7.29 17.03
CA GLU A 68 7.48 -8.30 16.71
C GLU A 68 6.26 -7.69 16.02
N GLU A 69 5.72 -6.59 16.56
CA GLU A 69 4.61 -5.84 15.92
C GLU A 69 5.02 -5.34 14.53
N THR A 70 6.28 -4.89 14.36
CA THR A 70 6.81 -4.49 13.05
C THR A 70 6.85 -5.67 12.09
N ARG A 71 7.23 -6.86 12.55
CA ARG A 71 7.26 -8.08 11.73
C ARG A 71 5.85 -8.46 11.27
N ILE A 72 4.86 -8.43 12.17
CA ILE A 72 3.45 -8.71 11.84
C ILE A 72 2.91 -7.66 10.85
N LEU A 73 3.19 -6.39 11.08
CA LEU A 73 2.79 -5.30 10.19
C LEU A 73 3.36 -5.49 8.77
N LEU A 74 4.64 -5.84 8.65
CA LEU A 74 5.29 -6.07 7.36
C LEU A 74 4.77 -7.34 6.67
N LEU A 75 4.48 -8.41 7.42
CA LEU A 75 3.82 -9.61 6.90
C LEU A 75 2.45 -9.26 6.32
N SER A 76 1.66 -8.46 7.03
CA SER A 76 0.36 -7.98 6.57
C SER A 76 0.49 -7.10 5.32
N ALA A 77 1.50 -6.22 5.28
CA ALA A 77 1.78 -5.38 4.11
C ALA A 77 2.17 -6.19 2.86
N ILE A 78 2.81 -7.36 3.02
CA ILE A 78 3.11 -8.27 1.90
C ILE A 78 1.82 -8.85 1.31
N PHE A 79 0.85 -9.22 2.15
CA PHE A 79 -0.32 -9.98 1.73
C PHE A 79 -1.61 -9.13 1.57
N HIS A 80 -1.64 -7.84 1.94
CA HIS A 80 -2.88 -7.05 1.98
C HIS A 80 -3.66 -7.03 0.64
N ASP A 81 -2.96 -7.10 -0.47
CA ASP A 81 -3.50 -7.14 -1.83
C ASP A 81 -3.21 -8.47 -2.56
N PHE A 82 -2.94 -9.55 -1.84
CA PHE A 82 -2.75 -10.85 -2.48
C PHE A 82 -4.00 -11.26 -3.25
N GLY A 83 -3.85 -11.52 -4.55
CA GLY A 83 -4.96 -11.90 -5.42
C GLY A 83 -5.93 -10.76 -5.76
N HIS A 84 -5.57 -9.49 -5.52
CA HIS A 84 -6.42 -8.36 -5.85
C HIS A 84 -6.91 -8.39 -7.29
N SER A 85 -8.21 -8.17 -7.49
CA SER A 85 -8.90 -8.41 -8.76
C SER A 85 -8.67 -7.33 -9.83
N GLY A 86 -8.03 -6.19 -9.48
CA GLY A 86 -7.82 -5.08 -10.41
C GLY A 86 -9.13 -4.38 -10.83
N GLY A 87 -10.08 -4.26 -9.91
CA GLY A 87 -11.36 -3.60 -10.14
C GLY A 87 -12.49 -4.51 -10.64
N LYS A 88 -12.26 -5.82 -10.81
CA LYS A 88 -13.32 -6.75 -11.28
C LYS A 88 -14.35 -7.06 -10.20
N TYR A 89 -13.95 -7.08 -8.94
CA TYR A 89 -14.80 -7.39 -7.79
C TYR A 89 -14.73 -6.27 -6.77
N GLN A 90 -15.71 -6.26 -5.85
CA GLN A 90 -15.73 -5.34 -4.72
C GLN A 90 -14.61 -5.66 -3.73
N ASP A 91 -14.25 -4.69 -2.91
CA ASP A 91 -13.10 -4.80 -2.03
C ASP A 91 -13.24 -5.90 -0.95
N ASP A 92 -14.46 -6.19 -0.51
CA ASP A 92 -14.72 -7.33 0.38
C ASP A 92 -14.18 -8.66 -0.19
N HIS A 93 -14.39 -8.90 -1.47
CA HIS A 93 -13.84 -10.09 -2.15
C HIS A 93 -12.31 -10.05 -2.23
N ASN A 94 -11.71 -8.88 -2.51
CA ASN A 94 -10.25 -8.74 -2.54
C ASN A 94 -9.63 -9.06 -1.17
N ILE A 95 -10.25 -8.57 -0.08
CA ILE A 95 -9.83 -8.87 1.28
C ILE A 95 -9.96 -10.38 1.59
N GLU A 96 -11.06 -11.03 1.21
CA GLU A 96 -11.22 -12.49 1.39
C GLU A 96 -10.09 -13.26 0.72
N VAL A 97 -9.78 -12.96 -0.54
CA VAL A 97 -8.69 -13.62 -1.28
C VAL A 97 -7.33 -13.32 -0.65
N ALA A 98 -7.10 -12.09 -0.18
CA ALA A 98 -5.87 -11.74 0.52
C ALA A 98 -5.69 -12.55 1.82
N LEU A 99 -6.77 -12.75 2.58
CA LEU A 99 -6.79 -13.57 3.79
C LEU A 99 -6.56 -15.06 3.49
N GLU A 100 -7.08 -15.58 2.39
CA GLU A 100 -6.79 -16.95 1.95
C GLU A 100 -5.30 -17.14 1.68
N GLY A 101 -4.68 -16.23 0.92
CA GLY A 101 -3.25 -16.28 0.62
C GLY A 101 -2.37 -16.17 1.88
N LEU A 102 -2.68 -15.25 2.78
CA LEU A 102 -2.01 -15.09 4.06
C LEU A 102 -2.14 -16.35 4.93
N THR A 103 -3.35 -16.89 5.03
CA THR A 103 -3.64 -18.09 5.84
C THR A 103 -2.92 -19.31 5.30
N ALA A 104 -2.94 -19.52 3.98
CA ALA A 104 -2.23 -20.62 3.35
C ALA A 104 -0.73 -20.56 3.62
N TYR A 105 -0.13 -19.38 3.50
CA TYR A 105 1.29 -19.20 3.77
C TYR A 105 1.64 -19.40 5.25
N CYS A 106 0.95 -18.71 6.16
CA CYS A 106 1.21 -18.83 7.60
C CYS A 106 0.93 -20.24 8.15
N GLY A 107 -0.07 -20.93 7.60
CA GLY A 107 -0.37 -22.32 7.96
C GLY A 107 0.77 -23.29 7.65
N SER A 108 1.54 -23.01 6.58
CA SER A 108 2.70 -23.79 6.18
C SER A 108 4.02 -23.37 6.88
N SER A 109 4.03 -22.22 7.56
CA SER A 109 5.21 -21.63 8.20
C SER A 109 5.11 -21.74 9.73
N GLU A 110 5.91 -22.61 10.35
CA GLU A 110 5.92 -22.78 11.80
C GLU A 110 6.25 -21.47 12.53
N SER A 111 7.21 -20.69 12.03
CA SER A 111 7.68 -19.44 12.66
C SER A 111 6.68 -18.26 12.53
N LEU A 112 5.69 -18.34 11.62
CA LEU A 112 4.75 -17.26 11.37
C LEU A 112 3.29 -17.62 11.75
N ARG A 113 3.04 -18.88 12.06
CA ARG A 113 1.69 -19.34 12.46
C ARG A 113 1.14 -18.58 13.65
N GLY A 114 1.98 -18.23 14.62
CA GLY A 114 1.59 -17.46 15.81
C GLY A 114 1.13 -16.02 15.49
N TYR A 115 1.52 -15.47 14.35
CA TYR A 115 1.19 -14.11 13.94
C TYR A 115 -0.10 -14.01 13.11
N LEU A 116 -0.68 -15.14 12.70
CA LEU A 116 -1.80 -15.17 11.76
C LEU A 116 -3.00 -14.35 12.24
N THR A 117 -3.40 -14.48 13.50
CA THR A 117 -4.58 -13.79 14.04
C THR A 117 -4.43 -12.27 13.94
N GLU A 118 -3.28 -11.72 14.34
CA GLU A 118 -3.03 -10.28 14.28
C GLU A 118 -2.86 -9.79 12.84
N ALA A 119 -2.17 -10.56 12.00
CA ALA A 119 -1.98 -10.24 10.59
C ALA A 119 -3.32 -10.21 9.83
N VAL A 120 -4.25 -11.12 10.12
CA VAL A 120 -5.62 -11.11 9.57
C VAL A 120 -6.34 -9.82 9.92
N GLU A 121 -6.28 -9.36 11.18
CA GLU A 121 -6.94 -8.10 11.58
C GLU A 121 -6.29 -6.87 10.94
N LEU A 122 -4.99 -6.90 10.66
CA LEU A 122 -4.33 -5.83 9.93
C LEU A 122 -4.75 -5.81 8.45
N VAL A 123 -4.80 -6.96 7.77
CA VAL A 123 -5.29 -7.04 6.38
C VAL A 123 -6.74 -6.60 6.28
N LYS A 124 -7.63 -7.05 7.17
CA LYS A 124 -9.03 -6.58 7.22
C LYS A 124 -9.13 -5.07 7.39
N SER A 125 -8.19 -4.45 8.10
CA SER A 125 -8.23 -3.01 8.34
C SER A 125 -7.88 -2.17 7.10
N THR A 126 -7.33 -2.75 6.04
CA THR A 126 -7.07 -2.06 4.77
C THR A 126 -8.29 -1.98 3.85
N ARG A 127 -9.37 -2.74 4.14
CA ARG A 127 -10.61 -2.70 3.35
C ARG A 127 -11.09 -1.27 3.10
N PHE A 128 -11.27 -0.91 1.84
CA PHE A 128 -11.73 0.41 1.43
C PHE A 128 -13.10 0.33 0.72
N PRO A 129 -14.06 1.26 0.96
CA PRO A 129 -14.02 2.36 1.94
C PRO A 129 -13.95 1.86 3.39
N TYR A 130 -13.27 2.61 4.25
CA TYR A 130 -13.15 2.25 5.66
C TYR A 130 -14.51 2.26 6.36
N VAL A 131 -14.87 1.15 6.99
CA VAL A 131 -16.14 0.97 7.70
C VAL A 131 -15.95 0.94 9.23
N THR A 132 -14.72 0.78 9.70
CA THR A 132 -14.37 0.73 11.13
C THR A 132 -13.19 1.63 11.41
N GLU A 133 -13.14 2.21 12.60
CA GLU A 133 -11.98 2.96 13.07
C GLU A 133 -10.83 2.02 13.43
N PRO A 134 -9.57 2.38 13.10
CA PRO A 134 -8.40 1.59 13.47
C PRO A 134 -8.16 1.66 14.98
N GLN A 135 -8.11 0.51 15.62
CA GLN A 135 -8.01 0.39 17.09
C GLN A 135 -6.56 0.36 17.58
N THR A 136 -5.66 -0.22 16.80
CA THR A 136 -4.25 -0.37 17.17
C THR A 136 -3.35 0.57 16.39
N LEU A 137 -2.14 0.81 16.90
CA LEU A 137 -1.15 1.62 16.20
C LEU A 137 -0.75 0.99 14.86
N SER A 138 -0.63 -0.34 14.81
CA SER A 138 -0.32 -1.08 13.58
C SER A 138 -1.43 -0.92 12.53
N GLN A 139 -2.71 -0.94 12.91
CA GLN A 139 -3.84 -0.66 12.01
C GLN A 139 -3.82 0.78 11.47
N LYS A 140 -3.43 1.75 12.29
CA LYS A 140 -3.26 3.13 11.86
C LYS A 140 -2.13 3.27 10.85
N ILE A 141 -0.98 2.64 11.13
CA ILE A 141 0.20 2.69 10.24
C ILE A 141 -0.11 2.03 8.89
N ILE A 142 -0.76 0.86 8.87
CA ILE A 142 -1.02 0.15 7.61
C ILE A 142 -1.97 0.95 6.70
N ARG A 143 -3.01 1.58 7.25
CA ARG A 143 -3.93 2.46 6.51
C ARG A 143 -3.22 3.70 5.96
N ASP A 144 -2.40 4.36 6.77
CA ASP A 144 -1.62 5.51 6.32
C ASP A 144 -0.65 5.12 5.21
N ALA A 145 0.03 3.97 5.38
CA ALA A 145 1.01 3.46 4.43
C ALA A 145 0.41 3.18 3.06
N ASP A 146 -0.78 2.61 3.02
CA ASP A 146 -1.52 2.27 1.80
C ASP A 146 -1.91 3.55 1.01
N GLN A 147 -2.36 4.59 1.71
CA GLN A 147 -2.71 5.88 1.11
C GLN A 147 -1.49 6.69 0.63
N MET A 148 -0.26 6.28 0.99
CA MET A 148 0.96 7.04 0.72
C MET A 148 1.59 6.81 -0.66
N GLN A 149 0.90 6.17 -1.60
CA GLN A 149 1.43 5.94 -2.96
C GLN A 149 1.94 7.22 -3.64
N MET A 150 1.30 8.37 -3.40
CA MET A 150 1.71 9.65 -3.99
C MET A 150 3.08 10.16 -3.52
N TYR A 151 3.60 9.66 -2.41
CA TYR A 151 4.94 10.00 -1.94
C TYR A 151 6.04 9.14 -2.60
N MET A 152 5.64 8.15 -3.38
CA MET A 152 6.56 7.17 -3.98
C MET A 152 6.97 7.59 -5.40
N PRO A 153 8.17 7.21 -5.86
CA PRO A 153 8.59 7.44 -7.24
C PRO A 153 7.61 6.80 -8.23
N GLY A 154 7.32 7.51 -9.32
CA GLY A 154 6.42 6.97 -10.35
C GLY A 154 4.92 7.02 -10.00
N TRP A 155 4.54 7.69 -8.91
CA TRP A 155 3.15 7.84 -8.48
C TRP A 155 2.21 8.32 -9.60
N LYS A 156 2.67 9.22 -10.49
CA LYS A 156 1.87 9.69 -11.63
C LYS A 156 1.40 8.52 -12.49
N LYS A 157 2.32 7.63 -12.88
CA LYS A 157 2.00 6.44 -13.67
C LYS A 157 1.09 5.48 -12.90
N GLN A 158 1.38 5.24 -11.62
CA GLN A 158 0.56 4.35 -10.79
C GLN A 158 -0.88 4.84 -10.69
N ILE A 159 -1.09 6.13 -10.44
CA ILE A 159 -2.43 6.69 -10.26
C ILE A 159 -3.12 6.98 -11.61
N PHE A 160 -2.48 7.75 -12.49
CA PHE A 160 -3.15 8.24 -13.72
C PHE A 160 -3.15 7.23 -14.87
N THR A 161 -2.44 6.10 -14.73
CA THR A 161 -2.52 4.98 -15.68
C THR A 161 -3.04 3.73 -14.96
N GLY A 162 -2.43 3.31 -13.86
CA GLY A 162 -2.77 2.08 -13.18
C GLY A 162 -4.13 2.12 -12.49
N MET A 163 -4.32 3.01 -11.51
CA MET A 163 -5.58 3.16 -10.77
C MET A 163 -6.73 3.56 -11.70
N ARG A 164 -6.47 4.47 -12.66
CA ARG A 164 -7.44 4.82 -13.69
C ARG A 164 -7.99 3.58 -14.39
N LYS A 165 -7.10 2.66 -14.82
CA LYS A 165 -7.52 1.44 -15.52
C LYS A 165 -8.38 0.54 -14.64
N GLU A 166 -8.07 0.40 -13.38
CA GLU A 166 -8.86 -0.40 -12.45
C GLU A 166 -10.22 0.24 -12.15
N ILE A 167 -10.30 1.57 -12.03
CA ILE A 167 -11.58 2.29 -11.89
C ILE A 167 -12.43 2.15 -13.17
N GLU A 168 -11.83 2.19 -14.35
CA GLU A 168 -12.53 1.93 -15.62
C GLU A 168 -13.11 0.52 -15.66
N ILE A 169 -12.36 -0.50 -15.20
CA ILE A 169 -12.85 -1.88 -15.10
C ILE A 169 -14.02 -1.96 -14.10
N ALA A 170 -13.87 -1.39 -12.92
CA ALA A 170 -14.88 -1.41 -11.87
C ALA A 170 -16.19 -0.71 -12.26
N SER A 171 -16.08 0.42 -12.96
CA SER A 171 -17.24 1.25 -13.34
C SER A 171 -17.85 0.90 -14.70
N GLY A 172 -17.12 0.16 -15.54
CA GLY A 172 -17.49 -0.08 -16.93
C GLY A 172 -17.46 1.17 -17.81
N LYS A 173 -16.80 2.25 -17.39
CA LYS A 173 -16.75 3.53 -18.08
C LYS A 173 -15.31 3.94 -18.32
N GLU A 174 -15.03 4.45 -19.52
CA GLU A 174 -13.75 5.13 -19.78
C GLU A 174 -13.68 6.44 -19.03
N LEU A 175 -12.49 6.75 -18.48
CA LEU A 175 -12.22 7.98 -17.78
C LEU A 175 -11.28 8.85 -18.60
N THR A 176 -11.55 10.15 -18.65
CA THR A 176 -10.59 11.13 -19.18
C THR A 176 -9.52 11.45 -18.14
N LEU A 177 -8.44 12.11 -18.56
CA LEU A 177 -7.44 12.64 -17.62
C LEU A 177 -8.09 13.62 -16.62
N SER A 178 -9.00 14.47 -17.09
CA SER A 178 -9.74 15.42 -16.26
C SER A 178 -10.59 14.72 -15.19
N ASP A 179 -11.26 13.60 -15.55
CA ASP A 179 -12.01 12.80 -14.58
C ASP A 179 -11.09 12.24 -13.50
N MET A 180 -9.95 11.69 -13.90
CA MET A 180 -8.99 11.14 -12.95
C MET A 180 -8.36 12.19 -12.05
N ILE A 181 -8.08 13.39 -12.56
CA ILE A 181 -7.63 14.53 -11.75
C ILE A 181 -8.68 14.88 -10.70
N ARG A 182 -9.95 14.97 -11.08
CA ARG A 182 -11.05 15.27 -10.16
C ARG A 182 -11.19 14.19 -9.07
N ILE A 183 -11.15 12.91 -9.45
CA ILE A 183 -11.19 11.78 -8.51
C ILE A 183 -10.03 11.87 -7.53
N GLN A 184 -8.81 12.09 -8.04
CA GLN A 184 -7.62 12.15 -7.20
C GLN A 184 -7.63 13.36 -6.26
N LEU A 185 -8.06 14.54 -6.72
CA LEU A 185 -8.18 15.72 -5.86
C LEU A 185 -9.24 15.54 -4.77
N LYS A 186 -10.37 14.87 -5.09
CA LYS A 186 -11.38 14.52 -4.11
C LYS A 186 -10.79 13.59 -3.04
N PHE A 187 -10.15 12.50 -3.44
CA PHE A 187 -9.45 11.61 -2.52
C PHE A 187 -8.47 12.37 -1.61
N MET A 188 -7.64 13.24 -2.20
CA MET A 188 -6.66 14.02 -1.46
C MET A 188 -7.27 15.01 -0.46
N ALA A 189 -8.48 15.49 -0.72
CA ALA A 189 -9.21 16.38 0.19
C ALA A 189 -9.87 15.62 1.36
N GLU A 190 -10.20 14.34 1.16
CA GLU A 190 -10.96 13.53 2.10
C GLU A 190 -10.05 12.60 2.95
N VAL A 191 -8.81 12.36 2.54
CA VAL A 191 -7.89 11.47 3.26
C VAL A 191 -7.64 11.94 4.69
N GLN A 192 -7.78 11.01 5.65
CA GLN A 192 -7.54 11.23 7.06
C GLN A 192 -6.31 10.46 7.52
N TRP A 193 -5.26 11.17 7.87
CA TRP A 193 -4.03 10.58 8.38
C TRP A 193 -4.18 10.21 9.86
N GLN A 194 -3.92 8.96 10.17
CA GLN A 194 -4.21 8.35 11.47
C GLN A 194 -3.05 8.53 12.48
N THR A 195 -1.80 8.59 11.99
CA THR A 195 -0.61 8.65 12.84
C THR A 195 0.06 10.03 12.79
N ALA A 196 0.78 10.39 13.85
CA ALA A 196 1.59 11.61 13.88
C ALA A 196 2.66 11.60 12.76
N TRP A 197 3.22 10.44 12.45
CA TRP A 197 4.15 10.25 11.33
C TRP A 197 3.54 10.66 9.97
N ALA A 198 2.33 10.18 9.68
CA ALA A 198 1.66 10.51 8.44
C ALA A 198 1.21 11.97 8.38
N GLN A 199 0.67 12.49 9.49
CA GLN A 199 0.25 13.88 9.63
C GLN A 199 1.41 14.86 9.40
N GLU A 200 2.58 14.62 10.01
CA GLU A 200 3.75 15.48 9.83
C GLU A 200 4.27 15.42 8.38
N ARG A 201 4.27 14.24 7.77
CA ARG A 201 4.64 14.08 6.36
C ARG A 201 3.66 14.80 5.43
N ALA A 202 2.36 14.72 5.72
CA ALA A 202 1.32 15.40 4.95
C ALA A 202 1.44 16.93 5.09
N LYS A 203 1.61 17.44 6.30
CA LYS A 203 1.83 18.87 6.57
C LYS A 203 2.93 19.46 5.68
N ASN A 204 4.03 18.72 5.51
CA ASN A 204 5.19 19.19 4.77
C ASN A 204 5.12 19.02 3.25
N GLN A 205 4.30 18.10 2.72
CA GLN A 205 4.37 17.70 1.31
C GLN A 205 3.04 17.65 0.59
N TRP A 206 1.91 17.48 1.29
CA TRP A 206 0.62 17.18 0.67
C TRP A 206 0.11 18.31 -0.21
N GLY A 207 0.21 19.56 0.25
CA GLY A 207 -0.17 20.75 -0.55
C GLY A 207 0.60 20.82 -1.87
N GLY A 208 1.91 20.59 -1.85
CA GLY A 208 2.73 20.57 -3.05
C GLY A 208 2.39 19.41 -4.00
N LEU A 209 1.91 18.28 -3.49
CA LEU A 209 1.41 17.18 -4.31
C LEU A 209 0.05 17.52 -4.94
N MET A 210 -0.85 18.16 -4.20
CA MET A 210 -2.13 18.65 -4.75
C MET A 210 -1.91 19.63 -5.91
N GLU A 211 -1.00 20.60 -5.77
CA GLU A 211 -0.66 21.52 -6.87
C GLU A 211 -0.09 20.78 -8.10
N LYS A 212 0.73 19.75 -7.90
CA LYS A 212 1.21 18.91 -9.01
C LYS A 212 0.10 18.12 -9.70
N VAL A 213 -0.94 17.71 -8.98
CA VAL A 213 -2.12 17.07 -9.59
C VAL A 213 -2.92 18.09 -10.41
N LYS A 214 -3.14 19.29 -9.86
CA LYS A 214 -3.84 20.37 -10.56
C LYS A 214 -3.12 20.79 -11.85
N SER A 215 -1.78 20.86 -11.83
CA SER A 215 -1.01 21.24 -13.02
C SER A 215 -1.13 20.26 -14.20
N LEU A 216 -1.49 19.00 -13.95
CA LEU A 216 -1.73 18.02 -15.02
C LEU A 216 -2.93 18.40 -15.92
N ALA A 217 -3.87 19.20 -15.42
CA ALA A 217 -5.00 19.71 -16.22
C ALA A 217 -4.59 20.75 -17.27
N VAL A 218 -3.40 21.35 -17.14
CA VAL A 218 -2.91 22.40 -18.03
C VAL A 218 -1.95 21.84 -19.10
N GLU A 219 -1.40 20.63 -18.85
CA GLU A 219 -0.44 19.96 -19.73
C GLU A 219 -1.10 19.04 -20.77
N GLY A 220 -2.42 18.78 -20.70
CA GLY A 220 -3.20 17.92 -21.57
C GLY A 220 -4.37 18.61 -22.21
#